data_3fd21c3b10a37d42f42c49ccc535391b
#
_entry.id   3fd21c3b10a37d42f42c49ccc535391b
#
_cell.length_a   1.000
_cell.length_b   1.000
_cell.length_c   1.000
_cell.angle_alpha   90.00
_cell.angle_beta   90.00
_cell.angle_gamma   90.00
#
_symmetry.space_group_name_H-M   'P 1'
#
loop_
_entity.id
_entity.type
_entity.pdbx_description
1 polymer ?
#
loop_
_entity_poly.entity_id
_entity_poly.type
_entity_poly.pdbx_seq_one_letter_code
_entity_poly.pdbx_strand_id
1 'polypeptide(L)'
;MLTLKKKPVKKAVKQVPVKKVAVKKVFTSFKPQVRSRHPSHKWLRENLPLFPFRSIIRLGSTMTLQEAYPSKTSDQLARIKEINSVQGVKNSSSKLLMKQCFTRASVKTADWFIYNEGAFFKGGIVNSNVVDRSDLPYPIIAKSHYGSRGEGNSLIKNQQELESWMRGKTLSTYIFERYYTYNREYRLHVTKNGCFYTCRKMLKNDTPDDKKFQRHDDNCVWIMDTNPAFDKPVNWKEIEADCVKALKSLGLDIAGFDVKVQSAKDAKGKTRATCDWIVIESGSACSHGEVTKVKYREEIIKLLKNE
;
A
#
# COMPACT_ATOMS: atom_id res chain seq x y z
N MET A 1 4.43 -103.12 28.63
CA MET A 1 5.04 -101.75 28.71
C MET A 1 4.11 -100.75 28.10
N LEU A 2 3.42 -99.93 28.91
CA LEU A 2 2.49 -98.91 28.45
C LEU A 2 3.18 -97.60 28.60
N THR A 3 3.38 -96.92 27.48
CA THR A 3 3.96 -95.57 27.43
C THR A 3 2.86 -94.52 27.44
N LEU A 4 2.78 -93.73 28.50
CA LEU A 4 1.87 -92.60 28.68
C LEU A 4 2.40 -91.37 27.94
N LYS A 5 1.67 -90.92 26.91
CA LYS A 5 1.92 -89.60 26.22
C LYS A 5 1.33 -88.48 27.08
N LYS A 6 2.19 -87.58 27.56
CA LYS A 6 1.81 -86.28 28.16
C LYS A 6 1.35 -85.29 27.11
N LYS A 7 0.13 -84.73 27.25
CA LYS A 7 -0.37 -83.66 26.44
C LYS A 7 0.25 -82.28 26.90
N PRO A 8 0.62 -81.36 25.97
CA PRO A 8 1.12 -80.05 26.38
C PRO A 8 -0.03 -79.11 26.79
N VAL A 9 0.11 -78.52 27.99
CA VAL A 9 -0.78 -77.49 28.49
C VAL A 9 -0.47 -76.13 27.78
N LYS A 10 -1.40 -75.64 26.96
CA LYS A 10 -1.33 -74.28 26.40
C LYS A 10 -1.73 -73.28 27.47
N LYS A 11 -0.76 -72.47 27.97
CA LYS A 11 -1.04 -71.28 28.79
C LYS A 11 -1.58 -70.17 27.89
N ALA A 12 -2.83 -69.80 28.09
CA ALA A 12 -3.44 -68.65 27.46
C ALA A 12 -2.84 -67.33 28.04
N VAL A 13 -2.09 -66.57 27.24
CA VAL A 13 -1.62 -65.26 27.65
C VAL A 13 -2.78 -64.30 27.49
N LYS A 14 -3.32 -63.78 28.59
CA LYS A 14 -4.31 -62.69 28.58
C LYS A 14 -3.66 -61.43 28.06
N GLN A 15 -4.05 -61.00 26.85
CA GLN A 15 -3.69 -59.67 26.33
C GLN A 15 -4.40 -58.61 27.17
N VAL A 16 -3.63 -57.76 27.84
CA VAL A 16 -4.12 -56.57 28.54
C VAL A 16 -4.47 -55.53 27.47
N PRO A 17 -5.70 -54.97 27.43
CA PRO A 17 -6.06 -53.99 26.46
C PRO A 17 -5.28 -52.67 26.69
N VAL A 18 -4.42 -52.31 25.76
CA VAL A 18 -3.71 -51.02 25.75
C VAL A 18 -4.74 -49.93 25.49
N LYS A 19 -5.12 -49.18 26.53
CA LYS A 19 -5.95 -47.98 26.38
C LYS A 19 -5.22 -46.98 25.46
N LYS A 20 -5.71 -46.78 24.23
CA LYS A 20 -5.30 -45.69 23.36
C LYS A 20 -5.60 -44.36 24.05
N VAL A 21 -4.60 -43.74 24.65
CA VAL A 21 -4.69 -42.36 25.14
C VAL A 21 -4.82 -41.48 23.93
N ALA A 22 -6.01 -40.91 23.71
CA ALA A 22 -6.23 -39.91 22.67
C ALA A 22 -5.45 -38.64 23.06
N VAL A 23 -4.31 -38.42 22.42
CA VAL A 23 -3.55 -37.18 22.57
C VAL A 23 -4.40 -36.07 21.94
N LYS A 24 -5.09 -35.28 22.77
CA LYS A 24 -5.73 -34.05 22.33
C LYS A 24 -4.63 -33.13 21.74
N LYS A 25 -4.58 -33.02 20.41
CA LYS A 25 -3.75 -31.99 19.75
C LYS A 25 -4.22 -30.66 20.26
N VAL A 26 -3.48 -30.04 21.16
CA VAL A 26 -3.68 -28.62 21.54
C VAL A 26 -3.26 -27.78 20.34
N PHE A 27 -4.24 -27.30 19.56
CA PHE A 27 -3.98 -26.36 18.47
C PHE A 27 -3.64 -25.00 19.10
N THR A 28 -2.37 -24.63 19.07
CA THR A 28 -1.94 -23.30 19.50
C THR A 28 -2.39 -22.27 18.44
N SER A 29 -3.21 -21.32 18.85
CA SER A 29 -3.68 -20.22 17.98
C SER A 29 -2.99 -18.93 18.36
N PHE A 30 -2.70 -18.08 17.36
CA PHE A 30 -1.95 -16.84 17.51
C PHE A 30 -2.74 -15.65 16.97
N LYS A 31 -2.68 -14.53 17.69
CA LYS A 31 -3.19 -13.25 17.21
C LYS A 31 -2.19 -12.64 16.21
N PRO A 32 -2.63 -12.17 15.03
CA PRO A 32 -1.77 -11.42 14.12
C PRO A 32 -1.21 -10.17 14.77
N GLN A 33 0.07 -9.88 14.56
CA GLN A 33 0.70 -8.66 15.03
C GLN A 33 0.54 -7.54 14.00
N VAL A 34 -0.42 -6.64 14.20
CA VAL A 34 -0.58 -5.45 13.36
C VAL A 34 0.38 -4.36 13.84
N ARG A 35 1.38 -4.04 13.04
CA ARG A 35 2.39 -3.01 13.30
C ARG A 35 2.03 -1.74 12.55
N SER A 36 1.57 -0.74 13.28
CA SER A 36 1.22 0.58 12.76
C SER A 36 1.26 1.62 13.87
N ARG A 37 1.61 2.85 13.48
CA ARG A 37 1.51 4.03 14.36
C ARG A 37 0.15 4.74 14.22
N HIS A 38 -0.61 4.45 13.15
CA HIS A 38 -1.87 5.14 12.88
C HIS A 38 -3.00 4.67 13.83
N PRO A 39 -3.71 5.59 14.51
CA PRO A 39 -4.75 5.25 15.50
C PRO A 39 -5.87 4.39 14.92
N SER A 40 -6.32 4.64 13.67
CA SER A 40 -7.41 3.90 13.03
C SER A 40 -7.14 2.40 12.88
N HIS A 41 -5.88 1.96 13.00
CA HIS A 41 -5.52 0.53 12.92
C HIS A 41 -5.66 -0.21 14.26
N LYS A 42 -6.00 0.50 15.36
CA LYS A 42 -6.27 -0.15 16.66
C LYS A 42 -7.39 -1.17 16.53
N TRP A 43 -8.46 -0.80 15.83
CA TRP A 43 -9.60 -1.70 15.58
C TRP A 43 -9.20 -3.01 14.88
N LEU A 44 -8.28 -2.97 13.89
CA LEU A 44 -7.77 -4.18 13.24
C LEU A 44 -7.04 -5.10 14.22
N ARG A 45 -6.21 -4.53 15.12
CA ARG A 45 -5.51 -5.31 16.16
C ARG A 45 -6.50 -6.08 17.05
N GLU A 46 -7.63 -5.47 17.36
CA GLU A 46 -8.63 -6.04 18.24
C GLU A 46 -9.54 -7.06 17.52
N ASN A 47 -9.84 -6.85 16.23
CA ASN A 47 -10.88 -7.56 15.50
C ASN A 47 -10.39 -8.61 14.49
N LEU A 48 -9.08 -8.78 14.27
CA LEU A 48 -8.57 -9.92 13.50
C LEU A 48 -8.76 -11.23 14.27
N PRO A 49 -9.12 -12.34 13.62
CA PRO A 49 -9.26 -13.62 14.26
C PRO A 49 -7.90 -14.22 14.67
N LEU A 50 -7.93 -15.29 15.44
CA LEU A 50 -6.76 -16.12 15.71
C LEU A 50 -6.45 -17.03 14.52
N PHE A 51 -5.16 -17.32 14.29
CA PHE A 51 -4.68 -18.21 13.24
C PHE A 51 -3.79 -19.33 13.83
N PRO A 52 -3.69 -20.51 13.18
CA PRO A 52 -2.83 -21.59 13.64
C PRO A 52 -1.33 -21.33 13.38
N PHE A 53 -0.99 -20.13 12.91
CA PHE A 53 0.37 -19.68 12.63
C PHE A 53 0.58 -18.24 13.11
N ARG A 54 1.83 -17.87 13.34
CA ARG A 54 2.21 -16.48 13.64
C ARG A 54 2.22 -15.64 12.37
N SER A 55 1.85 -14.36 12.51
CA SER A 55 1.88 -13.41 11.39
C SER A 55 2.17 -11.99 11.85
N ILE A 56 2.77 -11.22 10.96
CA ILE A 56 2.98 -9.78 11.12
C ILE A 56 2.36 -9.05 9.92
N ILE A 57 1.66 -7.96 10.20
CA ILE A 57 1.00 -7.10 9.22
C ILE A 57 1.58 -5.71 9.40
N ARG A 58 2.30 -5.20 8.38
CA ARG A 58 2.93 -3.89 8.42
C ARG A 58 2.07 -2.87 7.69
N LEU A 59 1.44 -2.00 8.44
CA LEU A 59 0.71 -0.84 7.94
C LEU A 59 1.53 0.41 8.28
N GLY A 60 2.48 0.75 7.41
CA GLY A 60 3.42 1.86 7.58
C GLY A 60 4.59 1.60 8.55
N SER A 61 4.77 0.39 9.02
CA SER A 61 5.87 0.01 9.91
C SER A 61 6.97 -0.73 9.16
N THR A 62 8.21 -0.34 9.41
CA THR A 62 9.40 -1.02 8.89
C THR A 62 10.01 -2.00 9.89
N MET A 63 9.28 -2.35 10.96
CA MET A 63 9.73 -3.32 11.97
C MET A 63 10.04 -4.66 11.31
N THR A 64 11.24 -5.18 11.52
CA THR A 64 11.67 -6.49 11.03
C THR A 64 11.04 -7.62 11.83
N LEU A 65 11.13 -8.87 11.34
CA LEU A 65 10.73 -10.05 12.10
C LEU A 65 11.56 -10.22 13.37
N GLN A 66 12.88 -9.96 13.30
CA GLN A 66 13.77 -10.09 14.45
C GLN A 66 13.41 -9.11 15.57
N GLU A 67 13.06 -7.86 15.22
CA GLU A 67 12.59 -6.87 16.19
C GLU A 67 11.22 -7.22 16.78
N ALA A 68 10.34 -7.80 15.96
CA ALA A 68 8.99 -8.21 16.41
C ALA A 68 9.00 -9.47 17.29
N TYR A 69 9.98 -10.35 17.09
CA TYR A 69 10.11 -11.64 17.74
C TYR A 69 11.56 -11.92 18.15
N PRO A 70 12.14 -11.15 19.09
CA PRO A 70 13.58 -11.16 19.39
C PRO A 70 14.10 -12.51 19.94
N SER A 71 13.22 -13.32 20.52
CA SER A 71 13.57 -14.65 21.06
C SER A 71 13.48 -15.79 20.05
N LYS A 72 13.19 -15.50 18.76
CA LYS A 72 13.04 -16.51 17.72
C LYS A 72 14.32 -16.73 16.93
N THR A 73 14.60 -17.99 16.59
CA THR A 73 15.68 -18.33 15.66
C THR A 73 15.30 -17.98 14.22
N SER A 74 16.27 -17.91 13.32
CA SER A 74 16.03 -17.64 11.87
C SER A 74 15.02 -18.63 11.27
N ASP A 75 15.12 -19.93 11.57
CA ASP A 75 14.20 -20.95 11.07
C ASP A 75 12.77 -20.74 11.61
N GLN A 76 12.62 -20.26 12.84
CA GLN A 76 11.32 -19.93 13.41
C GLN A 76 10.74 -18.66 12.78
N LEU A 77 11.57 -17.67 12.47
CA LEU A 77 11.17 -16.44 11.79
C LEU A 77 10.71 -16.72 10.35
N ALA A 78 11.39 -17.60 9.63
CA ALA A 78 11.02 -17.98 8.26
C ALA A 78 9.61 -18.62 8.13
N ARG A 79 9.04 -19.10 9.25
CA ARG A 79 7.68 -19.67 9.29
C ARG A 79 6.59 -18.64 9.63
N ILE A 80 6.96 -17.39 9.86
CA ILE A 80 6.02 -16.32 10.18
C ILE A 80 5.48 -15.74 8.88
N LYS A 81 4.16 -15.69 8.72
CA LYS A 81 3.54 -15.04 7.55
C LYS A 81 3.65 -13.53 7.66
N GLU A 82 4.03 -12.89 6.57
CA GLU A 82 4.15 -11.45 6.49
C GLU A 82 3.12 -10.88 5.51
N ILE A 83 2.50 -9.77 5.88
CA ILE A 83 1.76 -8.89 4.97
C ILE A 83 2.49 -7.57 4.95
N ASN A 84 2.81 -7.09 3.76
CA ASN A 84 3.68 -5.97 3.44
C ASN A 84 5.12 -6.18 3.94
N SER A 85 6.04 -6.38 3.01
CA SER A 85 7.46 -6.51 3.32
C SER A 85 8.04 -5.20 3.90
N VAL A 86 9.12 -5.30 4.66
CA VAL A 86 9.85 -4.13 5.17
C VAL A 86 10.28 -3.21 4.01
N GLN A 87 10.82 -3.81 2.93
CA GLN A 87 11.25 -3.04 1.76
C GLN A 87 10.05 -2.40 1.03
N GLY A 88 8.94 -3.10 0.92
CA GLY A 88 7.71 -2.55 0.32
C GLY A 88 7.20 -1.33 1.08
N VAL A 89 7.21 -1.37 2.41
CA VAL A 89 6.85 -0.21 3.23
C VAL A 89 7.84 0.95 3.05
N LYS A 90 9.16 0.68 2.99
CA LYS A 90 10.18 1.70 2.70
C LYS A 90 9.96 2.34 1.33
N ASN A 91 9.72 1.54 0.30
CA ASN A 91 9.43 2.01 -1.06
C ASN A 91 8.19 2.91 -1.09
N SER A 92 7.12 2.53 -0.39
CA SER A 92 5.88 3.31 -0.30
C SER A 92 6.03 4.61 0.52
N SER A 93 6.90 4.62 1.52
CA SER A 93 7.06 5.77 2.44
C SER A 93 7.94 6.88 1.87
N SER A 94 8.81 6.58 0.92
CA SER A 94 9.69 7.54 0.25
C SER A 94 9.14 7.86 -1.13
N LYS A 95 8.79 9.13 -1.39
CA LYS A 95 8.30 9.56 -2.71
C LYS A 95 9.34 9.28 -3.82
N LEU A 96 10.63 9.42 -3.52
CA LEU A 96 11.70 9.09 -4.45
C LEU A 96 11.68 7.59 -4.82
N LEU A 97 11.75 6.69 -3.82
CA LEU A 97 11.76 5.25 -4.07
C LEU A 97 10.47 4.78 -4.75
N MET A 98 9.33 5.31 -4.34
CA MET A 98 8.03 5.04 -4.94
C MET A 98 8.02 5.39 -6.44
N LYS A 99 8.47 6.59 -6.81
CA LYS A 99 8.52 7.02 -8.21
C LYS A 99 9.51 6.20 -9.03
N GLN A 100 10.65 5.82 -8.47
CA GLN A 100 11.58 4.89 -9.13
C GLN A 100 10.94 3.51 -9.38
N CYS A 101 10.20 2.98 -8.40
CA CYS A 101 9.45 1.72 -8.59
C CYS A 101 8.39 1.85 -9.68
N PHE A 102 7.62 2.93 -9.68
CA PHE A 102 6.58 3.21 -10.68
C PHE A 102 7.17 3.34 -12.08
N THR A 103 8.27 4.08 -12.23
CA THR A 103 8.93 4.27 -13.52
C THR A 103 9.44 2.94 -14.07
N ARG A 104 10.14 2.14 -13.26
CA ARG A 104 10.65 0.81 -13.68
C ARG A 104 9.54 -0.16 -14.10
N ALA A 105 8.38 -0.07 -13.47
CA ALA A 105 7.23 -0.93 -13.79
C ALA A 105 6.29 -0.31 -14.83
N SER A 106 6.62 0.85 -15.41
CA SER A 106 5.75 1.56 -16.35
C SER A 106 4.34 1.83 -15.80
N VAL A 107 4.25 2.16 -14.51
CA VAL A 107 3.02 2.68 -13.89
C VAL A 107 2.78 4.08 -14.42
N LYS A 108 1.55 4.40 -14.82
CA LYS A 108 1.18 5.72 -15.31
C LYS A 108 1.20 6.75 -14.17
N THR A 109 2.30 7.47 -14.04
CA THR A 109 2.52 8.49 -13.01
C THR A 109 2.91 9.83 -13.63
N ALA A 110 2.92 10.91 -12.84
CA ALA A 110 3.35 12.21 -13.32
C ALA A 110 4.80 12.18 -13.81
N ASP A 111 5.11 12.98 -14.83
CA ASP A 111 6.51 13.31 -15.15
C ASP A 111 7.18 13.86 -13.89
N TRP A 112 8.35 13.34 -13.55
CA TRP A 112 9.04 13.72 -12.33
C TRP A 112 10.54 13.84 -12.52
N PHE A 113 11.15 14.64 -11.66
CA PHE A 113 12.54 15.04 -11.75
C PHE A 113 13.17 15.03 -10.35
N ILE A 114 14.47 14.80 -10.31
CA ILE A 114 15.32 15.12 -9.15
C ILE A 114 16.27 16.24 -9.52
N TYR A 115 16.77 16.95 -8.52
CA TYR A 115 17.86 17.90 -8.67
C TYR A 115 19.14 17.32 -8.04
N ASN A 116 20.21 17.27 -8.80
CA ASN A 116 21.52 16.84 -8.35
C ASN A 116 22.61 17.64 -9.05
N GLU A 117 23.64 18.08 -8.32
CA GLU A 117 24.83 18.73 -8.85
C GLU A 117 24.56 19.82 -9.90
N GLY A 118 23.59 20.68 -9.65
CA GLY A 118 23.30 21.82 -10.51
C GLY A 118 22.26 21.58 -11.61
N ALA A 119 21.86 20.34 -11.88
CA ALA A 119 20.99 19.95 -12.96
C ALA A 119 19.73 19.21 -12.51
N PHE A 120 18.68 19.24 -13.35
CA PHE A 120 17.50 18.38 -13.18
C PHE A 120 17.63 17.13 -14.04
N PHE A 121 17.16 16.00 -13.50
CA PHE A 121 17.19 14.69 -14.16
C PHE A 121 15.79 14.10 -14.19
N LYS A 122 15.26 13.86 -15.40
CA LYS A 122 13.94 13.23 -15.58
C LYS A 122 13.98 11.78 -15.17
N GLY A 123 12.94 11.32 -14.44
CA GLY A 123 12.79 9.93 -14.00
C GLY A 123 13.78 9.51 -12.88
N GLY A 124 14.51 10.48 -12.31
CA GLY A 124 15.40 10.24 -11.17
C GLY A 124 16.65 9.42 -11.47
N ILE A 125 17.10 9.40 -12.73
CA ILE A 125 18.33 8.73 -13.17
C ILE A 125 19.40 9.80 -13.37
N VAL A 126 20.38 9.87 -12.46
CA VAL A 126 21.51 10.80 -12.54
C VAL A 126 22.35 10.47 -13.78
N ASN A 127 22.85 11.51 -14.45
CA ASN A 127 23.66 11.45 -15.68
C ASN A 127 22.91 10.96 -16.92
N SER A 128 21.57 10.86 -16.86
CA SER A 128 20.75 10.61 -18.04
C SER A 128 19.54 11.55 -18.04
N ASN A 129 19.04 11.90 -19.24
CA ASN A 129 17.84 12.75 -19.35
C ASN A 129 17.93 14.07 -18.57
N VAL A 130 19.06 14.78 -18.72
CA VAL A 130 19.25 16.13 -18.18
C VAL A 130 18.19 17.07 -18.76
N VAL A 131 17.60 17.89 -17.93
CA VAL A 131 16.56 18.87 -18.31
C VAL A 131 16.98 20.23 -17.78
N ASP A 132 17.02 21.22 -18.65
CA ASP A 132 17.26 22.59 -18.24
C ASP A 132 16.07 23.14 -17.44
N ARG A 133 16.34 24.13 -16.56
CA ARG A 133 15.29 24.74 -15.73
C ARG A 133 14.19 25.38 -16.55
N SER A 134 14.53 25.95 -17.73
CA SER A 134 13.58 26.50 -18.68
C SER A 134 12.64 25.46 -19.28
N ASP A 135 13.10 24.21 -19.40
CA ASP A 135 12.38 23.14 -20.09
C ASP A 135 11.55 22.26 -19.14
N LEU A 136 11.57 22.59 -17.86
CA LEU A 136 10.69 21.92 -16.89
C LEU A 136 9.21 22.18 -17.24
N PRO A 137 8.34 21.16 -17.12
CA PRO A 137 6.93 21.27 -17.54
C PRO A 137 6.08 22.04 -16.52
N TYR A 138 6.33 23.36 -16.40
CA TYR A 138 5.56 24.18 -15.47
C TYR A 138 4.05 24.19 -15.76
N PRO A 139 3.21 24.33 -14.70
CA PRO A 139 3.57 24.36 -13.30
C PRO A 139 4.04 22.99 -12.79
N ILE A 140 4.99 23.00 -11.82
CA ILE A 140 5.49 21.81 -11.14
C ILE A 140 5.19 21.86 -9.64
N ILE A 141 5.17 20.70 -8.99
CA ILE A 141 5.11 20.60 -7.53
C ILE A 141 6.44 20.05 -7.02
N ALA A 142 7.09 20.81 -6.13
CA ALA A 142 8.18 20.30 -5.31
C ALA A 142 7.58 19.56 -4.11
N LYS A 143 8.05 18.32 -3.88
CA LYS A 143 7.58 17.47 -2.79
C LYS A 143 8.76 16.94 -2.01
N SER A 144 8.76 17.07 -0.68
CA SER A 144 9.75 16.41 0.16
C SER A 144 9.68 14.89 -0.02
N HIS A 145 10.83 14.21 -0.01
CA HIS A 145 10.91 12.75 -0.10
C HIS A 145 10.04 12.07 0.97
N TYR A 146 10.01 12.63 2.16
CA TYR A 146 9.20 12.18 3.29
C TYR A 146 8.23 13.29 3.67
N GLY A 147 7.02 12.95 3.95
CA GLY A 147 5.96 13.88 4.32
C GLY A 147 4.60 13.31 3.96
N SER A 148 3.57 13.77 4.64
CA SER A 148 2.18 13.36 4.45
C SER A 148 1.28 14.59 4.37
N ARG A 149 0.05 14.43 3.92
CA ARG A 149 -1.00 15.44 3.91
C ARG A 149 -0.64 16.74 3.16
N GLY A 150 0.32 16.66 2.21
CA GLY A 150 0.76 17.83 1.47
C GLY A 150 1.76 18.72 2.20
N GLU A 151 2.18 18.37 3.40
CA GLU A 151 3.21 19.09 4.14
C GLU A 151 4.52 19.13 3.34
N GLY A 152 5.12 20.32 3.24
CA GLY A 152 6.35 20.55 2.47
C GLY A 152 6.15 20.51 0.95
N ASN A 153 4.93 20.40 0.44
CA ASN A 153 4.65 20.56 -0.98
C ASN A 153 4.56 22.05 -1.35
N SER A 154 5.13 22.43 -2.50
CA SER A 154 5.08 23.79 -3.03
C SER A 154 4.73 23.74 -4.51
N LEU A 155 3.70 24.48 -4.91
CA LEU A 155 3.35 24.68 -6.31
C LEU A 155 4.24 25.82 -6.86
N ILE A 156 4.92 25.55 -7.96
CA ILE A 156 5.88 26.44 -8.62
C ILE A 156 5.40 26.63 -10.05
N LYS A 157 5.06 27.86 -10.42
CA LYS A 157 4.37 28.17 -11.69
C LYS A 157 5.30 28.41 -12.87
N ASN A 158 6.53 28.84 -12.60
CA ASN A 158 7.52 29.23 -13.64
C ASN A 158 8.95 29.15 -13.10
N GLN A 159 9.91 29.35 -13.95
CA GLN A 159 11.33 29.31 -13.63
C GLN A 159 11.73 30.34 -12.57
N GLN A 160 11.22 31.57 -12.63
CA GLN A 160 11.54 32.62 -11.67
C GLN A 160 11.09 32.23 -10.23
N GLU A 161 9.88 31.66 -10.10
CA GLU A 161 9.41 31.13 -8.85
C GLU A 161 10.29 29.97 -8.36
N LEU A 162 10.75 29.08 -9.27
CA LEU A 162 11.65 27.99 -8.94
C LEU A 162 12.96 28.50 -8.38
N GLU A 163 13.60 29.45 -9.03
CA GLU A 163 14.87 30.04 -8.58
C GLU A 163 14.76 30.68 -7.21
N SER A 164 13.67 31.39 -6.97
CA SER A 164 13.35 31.97 -5.65
C SER A 164 13.12 30.89 -4.59
N TRP A 165 12.36 29.85 -4.95
CA TRP A 165 12.02 28.76 -4.05
C TRP A 165 13.25 27.90 -3.67
N MET A 166 14.21 27.72 -4.59
CA MET A 166 15.42 26.92 -4.37
C MET A 166 16.37 27.56 -3.34
N ARG A 167 16.31 28.86 -3.11
CA ARG A 167 17.22 29.58 -2.20
C ARG A 167 17.12 29.03 -0.78
N GLY A 168 18.23 28.62 -0.20
CA GLY A 168 18.33 28.12 1.17
C GLY A 168 17.73 26.72 1.41
N LYS A 169 17.40 25.96 0.34
CA LYS A 169 16.84 24.61 0.47
C LYS A 169 17.83 23.53 0.09
N THR A 170 17.77 22.40 0.78
CA THR A 170 18.52 21.18 0.46
C THR A 170 17.77 20.43 -0.63
N LEU A 171 18.03 20.73 -1.89
CA LEU A 171 17.25 20.29 -3.05
C LEU A 171 17.25 18.77 -3.25
N SER A 172 18.30 18.07 -2.82
CA SER A 172 18.41 16.60 -2.87
C SER A 172 17.35 15.89 -2.01
N THR A 173 16.64 16.60 -1.14
CA THR A 173 15.55 16.04 -0.32
C THR A 173 14.17 16.16 -0.97
N TYR A 174 14.11 16.68 -2.20
CA TYR A 174 12.87 16.90 -2.93
C TYR A 174 12.84 16.11 -4.24
N ILE A 175 11.62 15.70 -4.64
CA ILE A 175 11.28 15.42 -6.03
C ILE A 175 10.44 16.55 -6.57
N PHE A 176 10.49 16.74 -7.90
CA PHE A 176 9.72 17.73 -8.62
C PHE A 176 8.81 16.98 -9.60
N GLU A 177 7.53 17.25 -9.58
CA GLU A 177 6.56 16.60 -10.45
C GLU A 177 5.81 17.63 -11.29
N ARG A 178 5.54 17.31 -12.56
CA ARG A 178 4.58 18.09 -13.35
C ARG A 178 3.24 18.15 -12.61
N TYR A 179 2.67 19.34 -12.49
CA TYR A 179 1.34 19.50 -11.91
C TYR A 179 0.26 19.24 -12.96
N TYR A 180 -0.57 18.24 -12.68
CA TYR A 180 -1.73 17.93 -13.52
C TYR A 180 -2.98 18.55 -12.94
N THR A 181 -3.72 19.29 -13.78
CA THR A 181 -4.97 19.99 -13.40
C THR A 181 -6.19 19.05 -13.44
N TYR A 182 -5.99 17.73 -13.41
CA TYR A 182 -7.08 16.77 -13.36
C TYR A 182 -7.92 17.00 -12.11
N ASN A 183 -9.24 17.17 -12.29
CA ASN A 183 -10.14 17.63 -11.24
C ASN A 183 -10.73 16.52 -10.40
N ARG A 184 -10.61 15.25 -10.83
CA ARG A 184 -11.06 14.10 -10.06
C ARG A 184 -9.86 13.44 -9.37
N GLU A 185 -10.03 13.12 -8.11
CA GLU A 185 -9.04 12.37 -7.35
C GLU A 185 -9.72 11.24 -6.60
N TYR A 186 -9.21 10.04 -6.77
CA TYR A 186 -9.72 8.83 -6.14
C TYR A 186 -8.66 8.21 -5.26
N ARG A 187 -9.11 7.51 -4.21
CA ARG A 187 -8.29 6.56 -3.48
C ARG A 187 -8.78 5.15 -3.75
N LEU A 188 -7.91 4.32 -4.32
CA LEU A 188 -8.16 2.91 -4.58
C LEU A 188 -7.38 2.08 -3.58
N HIS A 189 -8.07 1.22 -2.84
CA HIS A 189 -7.46 0.25 -1.96
C HIS A 189 -7.36 -1.09 -2.68
N VAL A 190 -6.14 -1.59 -2.85
CA VAL A 190 -5.85 -2.75 -3.68
C VAL A 190 -5.04 -3.81 -2.95
N THR A 191 -5.23 -5.05 -3.37
CA THR A 191 -4.37 -6.20 -3.10
C THR A 191 -3.84 -6.75 -4.42
N LYS A 192 -3.02 -7.79 -4.37
CA LYS A 192 -2.60 -8.51 -5.58
C LYS A 192 -3.78 -9.07 -6.41
N ASN A 193 -4.94 -9.27 -5.79
CA ASN A 193 -6.14 -9.83 -6.41
C ASN A 193 -7.04 -8.79 -7.06
N GLY A 194 -6.76 -7.48 -6.85
CA GLY A 194 -7.54 -6.39 -7.43
C GLY A 194 -7.88 -5.28 -6.44
N CYS A 195 -8.75 -4.39 -6.89
CA CYS A 195 -9.28 -3.30 -6.07
C CYS A 195 -10.48 -3.81 -5.24
N PHE A 196 -10.42 -3.62 -3.93
CA PHE A 196 -11.46 -4.09 -3.01
C PHE A 196 -12.30 -2.96 -2.39
N TYR A 197 -11.83 -1.71 -2.49
CA TYR A 197 -12.54 -0.56 -1.98
C TYR A 197 -12.05 0.73 -2.64
N THR A 198 -12.96 1.65 -2.92
CA THR A 198 -12.63 2.94 -3.51
C THR A 198 -13.46 4.07 -2.93
N CYS A 199 -12.89 5.28 -2.94
CA CYS A 199 -13.59 6.52 -2.64
C CYS A 199 -13.00 7.66 -3.48
N ARG A 200 -13.83 8.67 -3.78
CA ARG A 200 -13.42 9.90 -4.43
C ARG A 200 -13.16 10.98 -3.38
N LYS A 201 -12.04 11.69 -3.50
CA LYS A 201 -11.73 12.90 -2.74
C LYS A 201 -12.29 14.11 -3.50
N MET A 202 -13.33 14.71 -3.00
CA MET A 202 -13.92 15.92 -3.57
C MET A 202 -13.61 17.12 -2.67
N LEU A 203 -13.01 18.17 -3.25
CA LEU A 203 -12.75 19.41 -2.51
C LEU A 203 -14.06 20.03 -2.02
N LYS A 204 -14.03 20.56 -0.81
CA LYS A 204 -15.12 21.41 -0.30
C LYS A 204 -15.17 22.71 -1.10
N ASN A 205 -16.37 23.24 -1.27
CA ASN A 205 -16.60 24.44 -2.09
C ASN A 205 -15.88 25.71 -1.56
N ASP A 206 -15.66 25.75 -0.25
CA ASP A 206 -15.00 26.85 0.47
C ASP A 206 -13.47 26.70 0.54
N THR A 207 -12.89 25.70 -0.16
CA THR A 207 -11.44 25.52 -0.16
C THR A 207 -10.75 26.70 -0.87
N PRO A 208 -9.83 27.43 -0.19
CA PRO A 208 -9.08 28.53 -0.79
C PRO A 208 -8.26 28.08 -2.02
N ASP A 209 -8.12 28.94 -3.02
CA ASP A 209 -7.46 28.62 -4.30
C ASP A 209 -6.00 28.18 -4.13
N ASP A 210 -5.27 28.79 -3.22
CA ASP A 210 -3.90 28.46 -2.89
C ASP A 210 -3.74 27.10 -2.20
N LYS A 211 -4.84 26.50 -1.74
CA LYS A 211 -4.90 25.18 -1.10
C LYS A 211 -5.55 24.09 -1.95
N LYS A 212 -6.11 24.42 -3.12
CA LYS A 212 -6.81 23.46 -3.99
C LYS A 212 -5.89 22.37 -4.56
N PHE A 213 -4.58 22.59 -4.60
CA PHE A 213 -3.62 21.58 -5.05
C PHE A 213 -3.32 20.52 -3.99
N GLN A 214 -3.66 20.77 -2.72
CA GLN A 214 -3.54 19.84 -1.61
C GLN A 214 -4.93 19.27 -1.28
N ARG A 215 -5.07 17.94 -1.23
CA ARG A 215 -6.33 17.29 -0.87
C ARG A 215 -6.12 16.39 0.34
N HIS A 216 -6.69 16.79 1.45
CA HIS A 216 -6.63 16.07 2.72
C HIS A 216 -7.98 16.13 3.46
N ASP A 217 -8.07 15.47 4.59
CA ASP A 217 -9.34 15.29 5.33
C ASP A 217 -10.03 16.61 5.71
N ASP A 218 -9.25 17.69 5.96
CA ASP A 218 -9.81 18.97 6.41
C ASP A 218 -10.51 19.74 5.28
N ASN A 219 -10.05 19.58 4.02
CA ASN A 219 -10.60 20.32 2.86
C ASN A 219 -11.31 19.42 1.84
N CYS A 220 -11.49 18.14 2.13
CA CYS A 220 -12.18 17.20 1.25
C CYS A 220 -13.36 16.53 1.93
N VAL A 221 -14.32 16.14 1.11
CA VAL A 221 -15.34 15.13 1.44
C VAL A 221 -15.03 13.84 0.69
N TRP A 222 -15.30 12.71 1.34
CA TRP A 222 -15.09 11.38 0.78
C TRP A 222 -16.40 10.86 0.22
N ILE A 223 -16.43 10.62 -1.09
CA ILE A 223 -17.59 10.13 -1.81
C ILE A 223 -17.41 8.65 -2.08
N MET A 224 -18.39 7.85 -1.63
CA MET A 224 -18.41 6.40 -1.85
C MET A 224 -18.81 6.07 -3.29
N ASP A 225 -18.40 4.92 -3.80
CA ASP A 225 -18.72 4.44 -5.15
C ASP A 225 -20.20 4.19 -5.42
N THR A 226 -21.00 4.08 -4.37
CA THR A 226 -22.48 4.00 -4.44
C THR A 226 -23.16 5.34 -4.66
N ASN A 227 -22.44 6.46 -4.51
CA ASN A 227 -22.99 7.81 -4.67
C ASN A 227 -22.82 8.27 -6.14
N PRO A 228 -23.84 8.86 -6.77
CA PRO A 228 -23.73 9.40 -8.13
C PRO A 228 -22.60 10.43 -8.32
N ALA A 229 -22.26 11.19 -7.27
CA ALA A 229 -21.15 12.14 -7.30
C ALA A 229 -19.77 11.46 -7.33
N PHE A 230 -19.70 10.14 -7.25
CA PHE A 230 -18.45 9.39 -7.43
C PHE A 230 -17.88 9.61 -8.84
N ASP A 231 -18.74 9.78 -9.85
CA ASP A 231 -18.37 10.12 -11.23
C ASP A 231 -17.29 9.18 -11.78
N LYS A 232 -17.62 7.88 -11.83
CA LYS A 232 -16.70 6.81 -12.22
C LYS A 232 -16.22 6.97 -13.66
N PRO A 233 -14.89 6.98 -13.93
CA PRO A 233 -14.37 7.01 -15.29
C PRO A 233 -14.77 5.80 -16.12
N VAL A 234 -14.94 5.97 -17.44
CA VAL A 234 -15.33 4.89 -18.37
C VAL A 234 -14.29 3.76 -18.42
N ASN A 235 -13.02 4.10 -18.31
CA ASN A 235 -11.88 3.16 -18.33
C ASN A 235 -11.39 2.80 -16.91
N TRP A 236 -12.32 2.65 -15.97
CA TRP A 236 -12.00 2.37 -14.57
C TRP A 236 -11.14 1.12 -14.37
N LYS A 237 -11.38 0.07 -15.16
CA LYS A 237 -10.64 -1.19 -15.07
C LYS A 237 -9.15 -1.04 -15.38
N GLU A 238 -8.79 -0.14 -16.28
CA GLU A 238 -7.40 0.18 -16.59
C GLU A 238 -6.72 0.89 -15.42
N ILE A 239 -7.44 1.79 -14.75
CA ILE A 239 -6.98 2.50 -13.54
C ILE A 239 -6.75 1.51 -12.39
N GLU A 240 -7.70 0.58 -12.17
CA GLU A 240 -7.55 -0.49 -11.17
C GLU A 240 -6.33 -1.35 -11.46
N ALA A 241 -6.15 -1.79 -12.71
CA ALA A 241 -5.02 -2.61 -13.14
C ALA A 241 -3.67 -1.91 -12.93
N ASP A 242 -3.62 -0.60 -13.20
CA ASP A 242 -2.41 0.19 -13.01
C ASP A 242 -2.07 0.36 -11.51
N CYS A 243 -3.07 0.48 -10.64
CA CYS A 243 -2.86 0.48 -9.18
C CYS A 243 -2.36 -0.88 -8.66
N VAL A 244 -2.86 -2.01 -9.21
CA VAL A 244 -2.34 -3.34 -8.88
C VAL A 244 -0.88 -3.51 -9.35
N LYS A 245 -0.55 -3.00 -10.55
CA LYS A 245 0.83 -2.96 -11.06
C LYS A 245 1.73 -2.11 -10.13
N ALA A 246 1.24 -0.97 -9.67
CA ALA A 246 1.92 -0.11 -8.71
C ALA A 246 2.17 -0.82 -7.37
N LEU A 247 1.17 -1.53 -6.83
CA LEU A 247 1.30 -2.34 -5.61
C LEU A 247 2.44 -3.37 -5.73
N LYS A 248 2.43 -4.13 -6.83
CA LYS A 248 3.44 -5.16 -7.11
C LYS A 248 4.84 -4.57 -7.23
N SER A 249 4.96 -3.42 -7.92
CA SER A 249 6.25 -2.73 -8.10
C SER A 249 6.89 -2.26 -6.80
N LEU A 250 6.07 -1.93 -5.81
CA LEU A 250 6.53 -1.55 -4.48
C LEU A 250 6.90 -2.74 -3.60
N GLY A 251 6.44 -3.96 -3.92
CA GLY A 251 6.59 -5.14 -3.07
C GLY A 251 5.64 -5.13 -1.87
N LEU A 252 4.42 -4.61 -2.07
CA LEU A 252 3.35 -4.60 -1.08
C LEU A 252 2.29 -5.66 -1.41
N ASP A 253 1.57 -6.10 -0.38
CA ASP A 253 0.44 -7.04 -0.51
C ASP A 253 -0.92 -6.31 -0.43
N ILE A 254 -0.96 -5.18 0.31
CA ILE A 254 -2.14 -4.35 0.49
C ILE A 254 -1.73 -2.90 0.69
N ALA A 255 -2.36 -1.97 -0.04
CA ALA A 255 -2.14 -0.53 0.08
C ALA A 255 -3.29 0.28 -0.51
N GLY A 256 -3.33 1.58 -0.21
CA GLY A 256 -4.16 2.55 -0.91
C GLY A 256 -3.32 3.38 -1.88
N PHE A 257 -3.91 3.74 -3.02
CA PHE A 257 -3.29 4.58 -4.05
C PHE A 257 -4.15 5.81 -4.32
N ASP A 258 -3.53 6.97 -4.31
CA ASP A 258 -4.18 8.20 -4.75
C ASP A 258 -3.96 8.37 -6.25
N VAL A 259 -5.06 8.57 -6.99
CA VAL A 259 -5.07 8.66 -8.46
C VAL A 259 -5.80 9.91 -8.88
N LYS A 260 -5.14 10.77 -9.65
CA LYS A 260 -5.81 11.87 -10.36
C LYS A 260 -6.30 11.41 -11.71
N VAL A 261 -7.53 11.80 -12.05
CA VAL A 261 -8.18 11.40 -13.29
C VAL A 261 -8.78 12.61 -13.98
N GLN A 262 -8.60 12.69 -15.29
CA GLN A 262 -9.18 13.70 -16.15
C GLN A 262 -10.71 13.71 -16.02
N SER A 263 -11.34 14.86 -16.19
CA SER A 263 -12.81 14.98 -16.21
C SER A 263 -13.43 13.99 -17.19
N ALA A 264 -14.60 13.44 -16.83
CA ALA A 264 -15.37 12.58 -17.74
C ALA A 264 -15.87 13.33 -18.98
N LYS A 265 -16.06 14.66 -18.85
CA LYS A 265 -16.48 15.52 -19.95
C LYS A 265 -15.33 16.40 -20.42
N ASP A 266 -15.26 16.67 -21.70
CA ASP A 266 -14.36 17.67 -22.28
C ASP A 266 -14.83 19.11 -22.03
N ALA A 267 -14.12 20.09 -22.54
CA ALA A 267 -14.46 21.49 -22.40
C ALA A 267 -15.80 21.87 -23.09
N LYS A 268 -16.28 21.05 -24.05
CA LYS A 268 -17.56 21.21 -24.75
C LYS A 268 -18.70 20.42 -24.08
N GLY A 269 -18.44 19.78 -22.93
CA GLY A 269 -19.43 18.99 -22.22
C GLY A 269 -19.67 17.59 -22.80
N LYS A 270 -18.97 17.17 -23.86
CA LYS A 270 -19.06 15.84 -24.46
C LYS A 270 -18.35 14.81 -23.59
N THR A 271 -18.97 13.66 -23.37
CA THR A 271 -18.37 12.55 -22.64
C THR A 271 -17.17 12.00 -23.41
N ARG A 272 -16.03 11.88 -22.73
CA ARG A 272 -14.81 11.29 -23.27
C ARG A 272 -14.94 9.77 -23.39
N ALA A 273 -14.43 9.22 -24.47
CA ALA A 273 -14.35 7.77 -24.65
C ALA A 273 -13.38 7.12 -23.63
N THR A 274 -12.32 7.82 -23.28
CA THR A 274 -11.34 7.44 -22.26
C THR A 274 -10.96 8.67 -21.44
N CYS A 275 -10.60 8.47 -20.18
CA CYS A 275 -10.04 9.52 -19.32
C CYS A 275 -8.57 9.22 -19.04
N ASP A 276 -7.74 10.23 -19.16
CA ASP A 276 -6.36 10.11 -18.75
C ASP A 276 -6.23 10.14 -17.22
N TRP A 277 -5.21 9.47 -16.70
CA TRP A 277 -4.98 9.37 -15.24
C TRP A 277 -3.50 9.34 -14.91
N ILE A 278 -3.20 9.63 -13.66
CA ILE A 278 -1.88 9.41 -13.05
C ILE A 278 -2.04 8.85 -11.65
N VAL A 279 -1.23 7.85 -11.31
CA VAL A 279 -1.05 7.40 -9.92
C VAL A 279 -0.11 8.38 -9.24
N ILE A 280 -0.63 9.10 -8.23
CA ILE A 280 0.11 10.18 -7.54
C ILE A 280 1.04 9.59 -6.50
N GLU A 281 0.46 8.82 -5.57
CA GLU A 281 1.17 8.27 -4.42
C GLU A 281 0.52 6.97 -3.91
N SER A 282 1.28 6.26 -3.09
CA SER A 282 0.83 5.08 -2.36
C SER A 282 0.87 5.33 -0.86
N GLY A 283 -0.03 4.68 -0.12
CA GLY A 283 -0.04 4.65 1.32
C GLY A 283 -0.16 3.22 1.85
N SER A 284 0.91 2.69 2.44
CA SER A 284 0.85 1.42 3.17
C SER A 284 0.19 1.54 4.55
N ALA A 285 -0.10 2.77 4.99
CA ALA A 285 -0.74 3.11 6.27
C ALA A 285 -1.90 4.10 6.09
N CYS A 286 -2.78 3.84 5.11
CA CYS A 286 -3.96 4.68 4.91
C CYS A 286 -4.81 4.73 6.17
N SER A 287 -5.37 5.90 6.48
CA SER A 287 -6.40 6.04 7.51
C SER A 287 -7.63 5.23 7.13
N HIS A 288 -8.23 4.56 8.10
CA HIS A 288 -9.41 3.72 7.90
C HIS A 288 -10.63 4.36 8.56
N GLY A 289 -11.63 4.71 7.76
CA GLY A 289 -12.99 4.97 8.22
C GLY A 289 -13.75 3.67 8.53
N GLU A 290 -15.00 3.77 8.96
CA GLU A 290 -15.81 2.63 9.42
C GLU A 290 -15.92 1.51 8.38
N VAL A 291 -16.19 1.83 7.12
CA VAL A 291 -16.29 0.84 6.04
C VAL A 291 -14.90 0.29 5.69
N THR A 292 -13.91 1.16 5.56
CA THR A 292 -12.56 0.78 5.14
C THR A 292 -11.92 -0.22 6.10
N LYS A 293 -12.08 -0.05 7.42
CA LYS A 293 -11.51 -0.98 8.42
C LYS A 293 -12.09 -2.39 8.30
N VAL A 294 -13.38 -2.53 7.99
CA VAL A 294 -14.03 -3.82 7.77
C VAL A 294 -13.49 -4.48 6.51
N LYS A 295 -13.41 -3.74 5.40
CA LYS A 295 -12.83 -4.22 4.14
C LYS A 295 -11.38 -4.66 4.30
N TYR A 296 -10.55 -3.88 5.00
CA TYR A 296 -9.17 -4.28 5.29
C TYR A 296 -9.09 -5.55 6.12
N ARG A 297 -9.97 -5.73 7.11
CA ARG A 297 -10.03 -6.97 7.90
C ARG A 297 -10.32 -8.18 7.02
N GLU A 298 -11.30 -8.08 6.11
CA GLU A 298 -11.67 -9.14 5.18
C GLU A 298 -10.50 -9.52 4.27
N GLU A 299 -9.85 -8.52 3.64
CA GLU A 299 -8.73 -8.74 2.72
C GLU A 299 -7.48 -9.29 3.43
N ILE A 300 -7.17 -8.80 4.62
CA ILE A 300 -6.06 -9.32 5.44
C ILE A 300 -6.29 -10.80 5.78
N ILE A 301 -7.52 -11.19 6.11
CA ILE A 301 -7.87 -12.59 6.38
C ILE A 301 -7.65 -13.45 5.13
N LYS A 302 -8.10 -13.01 3.95
CA LYS A 302 -7.87 -13.70 2.67
C LYS A 302 -6.37 -13.86 2.39
N LEU A 303 -5.61 -12.78 2.50
CA LEU A 303 -4.15 -12.79 2.28
C LEU A 303 -3.43 -13.76 3.24
N LEU A 304 -3.83 -13.80 4.52
CA LEU A 304 -3.25 -14.72 5.48
C LEU A 304 -3.61 -16.18 5.20
N LYS A 305 -4.77 -16.44 4.60
CA LYS A 305 -5.20 -17.79 4.19
C LYS A 305 -4.69 -18.18 2.80
N ASN A 306 -4.10 -17.25 2.04
CA ASN A 306 -3.71 -17.40 0.62
C ASN A 306 -4.94 -17.65 -0.30
N GLU A 307 -6.06 -17.02 0.01
CA GLU A 307 -7.31 -17.03 -0.78
C GLU A 307 -7.36 -15.88 -1.80
#